data_3d2d1d4871860246c5163742638268bf
#
_entry.id   3d2d1d4871860246c5163742638268bf
#
_cell.length_a   1.000
_cell.length_b   1.000
_cell.length_c   1.000
_cell.angle_alpha   90.00
_cell.angle_beta   90.00
_cell.angle_gamma   90.00
#
_symmetry.space_group_name_H-M   'P 1'
#
loop_
_entity.id
_entity.type
_entity.pdbx_description
1 polymer ?
#
loop_
_entity_poly.entity_id
_entity_poly.type
_entity_poly.pdbx_seq_one_letter_code
_entity_poly.pdbx_strand_id
1 'polypeptide(L)'
;LAVGFERPVYVAILGNDAEGLAKVATEFSEKVKKIPGVVDVELSVKPGLPAYAVKLKPDAIRELGLSTPQIASSLRAYVNGDTATYWTTPSGDQVDVTLRLNQSQRERLEQLRTLPVAFAKDGTPISLASVATIESVFNPEIIRRQNLQRREAVFAGVKDRSVGEVGDDVQKLIKETILPPGYSFDVGGSTREQRKAFGAMLGAMALAVIFIYIVLASQFGSFIQPIAIMASLPLALIGVMLALLFWRSTLNIFSMIGLVMLMGLVTKNAILLVDF
;
A
#
# COMPACT_ATOMS: atom_id res chain seq x y z
N LEU A 1 10.19 8.17 6.86
CA LEU A 1 10.10 6.70 6.95
C LEU A 1 8.88 6.38 7.80
N ALA A 2 7.70 6.33 7.19
CA ALA A 2 6.53 5.77 7.83
C ALA A 2 6.73 4.26 7.86
N VAL A 3 7.08 3.72 9.00
CA VAL A 3 6.94 2.30 9.31
C VAL A 3 5.43 2.08 9.44
N GLY A 4 4.74 1.98 8.30
CA GLY A 4 3.37 1.54 8.27
C GLY A 4 3.38 0.09 8.70
N PHE A 5 2.59 -0.26 9.70
CA PHE A 5 2.22 -1.64 9.99
C PHE A 5 1.67 -2.22 8.67
N GLU A 6 2.50 -2.99 7.96
CA GLU A 6 2.05 -3.67 6.75
C GLU A 6 0.96 -4.64 7.16
N ARG A 7 -0.24 -4.40 6.67
CA ARG A 7 -1.35 -5.34 6.90
C ARG A 7 -0.95 -6.71 6.38
N PRO A 8 -1.30 -7.79 7.08
CA PRO A 8 -0.84 -9.14 6.75
C PRO A 8 -1.24 -9.58 5.34
N VAL A 9 -2.39 -9.14 4.85
CA VAL A 9 -2.85 -9.41 3.48
C VAL A 9 -2.77 -8.11 2.66
N TYR A 10 -2.06 -8.20 1.55
CA TYR A 10 -1.91 -7.13 0.58
C TYR A 10 -1.95 -7.70 -0.84
N VAL A 11 -2.93 -7.26 -1.63
CA VAL A 11 -3.05 -7.61 -3.03
C VAL A 11 -3.19 -6.34 -3.85
N ALA A 12 -2.22 -6.05 -4.70
CA ALA A 12 -2.29 -4.96 -5.65
C ALA A 12 -2.91 -5.44 -6.96
N ILE A 13 -3.74 -4.60 -7.54
CA ILE A 13 -4.32 -4.76 -8.88
C ILE A 13 -3.75 -3.63 -9.72
N LEU A 14 -3.15 -3.98 -10.83
CA LEU A 14 -2.51 -3.06 -11.77
C LEU A 14 -3.39 -2.94 -13.02
N GLY A 15 -3.50 -1.73 -13.55
CA GLY A 15 -4.23 -1.47 -14.79
C GLY A 15 -4.07 -0.01 -15.22
N ASN A 16 -4.38 0.32 -16.46
CA ASN A 16 -4.20 1.69 -16.98
C ASN A 16 -5.46 2.55 -16.84
N ASP A 17 -6.63 1.94 -16.92
CA ASP A 17 -7.91 2.62 -16.78
C ASP A 17 -8.31 2.78 -15.31
N ALA A 18 -8.64 4.00 -14.89
CA ALA A 18 -8.94 4.31 -13.50
C ALA A 18 -10.30 3.77 -13.06
N GLU A 19 -11.33 3.89 -13.90
CA GLU A 19 -12.68 3.47 -13.53
C GLU A 19 -12.81 1.95 -13.51
N GLY A 20 -12.25 1.28 -14.53
CA GLY A 20 -12.21 -0.17 -14.58
C GLY A 20 -11.39 -0.76 -13.45
N LEU A 21 -10.26 -0.15 -13.09
CA LEU A 21 -9.43 -0.57 -11.96
C LEU A 21 -10.19 -0.48 -10.63
N ALA A 22 -10.92 0.62 -10.40
CA ALA A 22 -11.74 0.80 -9.20
C ALA A 22 -12.85 -0.26 -9.09
N LYS A 23 -13.53 -0.59 -10.22
CA LYS A 23 -14.56 -1.65 -10.26
C LYS A 23 -13.96 -3.01 -9.92
N VAL A 24 -12.88 -3.40 -10.61
CA VAL A 24 -12.20 -4.68 -10.38
C VAL A 24 -11.70 -4.80 -8.94
N ALA A 25 -11.12 -3.73 -8.38
CA ALA A 25 -10.63 -3.71 -7.00
C ALA A 25 -11.78 -3.85 -6.00
N THR A 26 -12.91 -3.19 -6.24
CA THR A 26 -14.10 -3.29 -5.40
C THR A 26 -14.68 -4.70 -5.45
N GLU A 27 -14.88 -5.29 -6.63
CA GLU A 27 -15.37 -6.66 -6.78
C GLU A 27 -14.45 -7.68 -6.10
N PHE A 28 -13.14 -7.51 -6.27
CA PHE A 28 -12.16 -8.38 -5.61
C PHE A 28 -12.19 -8.22 -4.10
N SER A 29 -12.33 -6.99 -3.58
CA SER A 29 -12.43 -6.74 -2.14
C SER A 29 -13.63 -7.43 -1.51
N GLU A 30 -14.78 -7.45 -2.19
CA GLU A 30 -15.99 -8.17 -1.73
C GLU A 30 -15.81 -9.69 -1.72
N LYS A 31 -15.01 -10.24 -2.63
CA LYS A 31 -14.64 -11.66 -2.59
C LYS A 31 -13.68 -11.96 -1.44
N VAL A 32 -12.70 -11.09 -1.18
CA VAL A 32 -11.75 -11.22 -0.06
C VAL A 32 -12.46 -11.17 1.29
N LYS A 33 -13.48 -10.32 1.45
CA LYS A 33 -14.31 -10.25 2.68
C LYS A 33 -14.98 -11.57 3.04
N LYS A 34 -15.24 -12.43 2.05
CA LYS A 34 -15.90 -13.73 2.28
C LYS A 34 -14.96 -14.82 2.76
N ILE A 35 -13.66 -14.58 2.78
CA ILE A 35 -12.67 -15.55 3.25
C ILE A 35 -12.74 -15.62 4.79
N PRO A 36 -12.92 -16.80 5.38
CA PRO A 36 -12.95 -16.95 6.83
C PRO A 36 -11.64 -16.47 7.48
N GLY A 37 -11.74 -15.69 8.56
CA GLY A 37 -10.59 -15.14 9.27
C GLY A 37 -10.05 -13.82 8.68
N VAL A 38 -10.63 -13.31 7.61
CA VAL A 38 -10.30 -11.99 7.07
C VAL A 38 -11.14 -10.93 7.81
N VAL A 39 -10.48 -9.85 8.23
CA VAL A 39 -11.10 -8.69 8.90
C VAL A 39 -10.55 -7.40 8.31
N ASP A 40 -11.28 -6.30 8.50
CA ASP A 40 -10.83 -4.93 8.14
C ASP A 40 -10.32 -4.81 6.69
N VAL A 41 -11.15 -5.26 5.74
CA VAL A 41 -10.82 -5.12 4.31
C VAL A 41 -10.97 -3.67 3.88
N GLU A 42 -9.89 -3.09 3.39
CA GLU A 42 -9.82 -1.71 2.90
C GLU A 42 -9.20 -1.64 1.52
N LEU A 43 -9.66 -0.67 0.74
CA LEU A 43 -9.06 -0.31 -0.55
C LEU A 43 -8.04 0.82 -0.36
N SER A 44 -6.96 0.79 -1.15
CA SER A 44 -5.90 1.82 -1.13
C SER A 44 -6.37 3.18 -1.64
N VAL A 45 -7.38 3.18 -2.48
CA VAL A 45 -7.98 4.40 -3.06
C VAL A 45 -9.37 4.55 -2.46
N LYS A 46 -9.57 5.65 -1.76
CA LYS A 46 -10.88 6.06 -1.25
C LYS A 46 -11.69 6.70 -2.38
N PRO A 47 -13.02 6.70 -2.28
CA PRO A 47 -13.85 7.48 -3.20
C PRO A 47 -13.30 8.90 -3.32
N GLY A 48 -13.20 9.40 -4.53
CA GLY A 48 -12.68 10.74 -4.78
C GLY A 48 -13.47 11.80 -4.03
N LEU A 49 -12.81 12.89 -3.68
CA LEU A 49 -13.48 14.05 -3.12
C LEU A 49 -14.32 14.75 -4.20
N PRO A 50 -15.54 15.21 -3.88
CA PRO A 50 -16.33 16.00 -4.82
C PRO A 50 -15.59 17.28 -5.15
N ALA A 51 -15.45 17.56 -6.42
CA ALA A 51 -14.76 18.75 -6.93
C ALA A 51 -15.51 19.33 -8.14
N TYR A 52 -15.23 20.57 -8.47
CA TYR A 52 -15.70 21.20 -9.70
C TYR A 52 -14.54 21.31 -10.69
N ALA A 53 -14.69 20.67 -11.85
CA ALA A 53 -13.77 20.82 -12.95
C ALA A 53 -14.20 22.01 -13.82
N VAL A 54 -13.33 23.00 -13.96
CA VAL A 54 -13.57 24.15 -14.82
C VAL A 54 -12.90 23.91 -16.17
N LYS A 55 -13.69 23.57 -17.19
CA LYS A 55 -13.23 23.35 -18.57
C LYS A 55 -13.38 24.66 -19.35
N LEU A 56 -12.28 25.26 -19.73
CA LEU A 56 -12.26 26.48 -20.51
C LEU A 56 -12.72 26.23 -21.95
N LYS A 57 -13.44 27.22 -22.53
CA LYS A 57 -13.90 27.24 -23.94
C LYS A 57 -12.89 28.04 -24.77
N PRO A 58 -12.00 27.42 -25.57
CA PRO A 58 -10.91 28.13 -26.26
C PRO A 58 -11.41 29.21 -27.24
N ASP A 59 -12.54 28.93 -27.91
CA ASP A 59 -13.09 29.85 -28.88
C ASP A 59 -13.63 31.13 -28.22
N ALA A 60 -14.43 30.98 -27.17
CA ALA A 60 -14.96 32.10 -26.42
C ALA A 60 -13.83 32.98 -25.79
N ILE A 61 -12.76 32.34 -25.33
CA ILE A 61 -11.60 33.07 -24.77
C ILE A 61 -10.91 33.89 -25.86
N ARG A 62 -10.74 33.35 -27.08
CA ARG A 62 -10.13 34.04 -28.21
C ARG A 62 -10.99 35.21 -28.69
N GLU A 63 -12.30 35.01 -28.84
CA GLU A 63 -13.25 36.07 -29.25
C GLU A 63 -13.26 37.25 -28.27
N LEU A 64 -13.15 36.96 -26.96
CA LEU A 64 -13.14 37.98 -25.92
C LEU A 64 -11.75 38.56 -25.67
N GLY A 65 -10.71 38.12 -26.38
CA GLY A 65 -9.33 38.58 -26.23
C GLY A 65 -8.70 38.27 -24.87
N LEU A 66 -9.19 37.22 -24.20
CA LEU A 66 -8.72 36.82 -22.87
C LEU A 66 -7.60 35.78 -22.96
N SER A 67 -6.86 35.60 -21.88
CA SER A 67 -5.86 34.56 -21.74
C SER A 67 -6.23 33.57 -20.63
N THR A 68 -5.89 32.29 -20.85
CA THR A 68 -6.07 31.23 -19.83
C THR A 68 -5.42 31.57 -18.49
N PRO A 69 -4.17 32.09 -18.42
CA PRO A 69 -3.56 32.45 -17.16
C PRO A 69 -4.33 33.58 -16.41
N GLN A 70 -4.89 34.56 -17.13
CA GLN A 70 -5.65 35.61 -16.53
C GLN A 70 -6.92 35.08 -15.85
N ILE A 71 -7.68 34.20 -16.52
CA ILE A 71 -8.88 33.56 -15.98
C ILE A 71 -8.52 32.72 -14.76
N ALA A 72 -7.44 31.92 -14.86
CA ALA A 72 -6.98 31.07 -13.78
C ALA A 72 -6.52 31.85 -12.54
N SER A 73 -5.81 33.00 -12.72
CA SER A 73 -5.39 33.84 -11.61
C SER A 73 -6.56 34.50 -10.91
N SER A 74 -7.55 35.01 -11.67
CA SER A 74 -8.77 35.60 -11.09
C SER A 74 -9.55 34.57 -10.29
N LEU A 75 -9.74 33.37 -10.85
CA LEU A 75 -10.46 32.28 -10.17
C LEU A 75 -9.73 31.83 -8.90
N ARG A 76 -8.39 31.70 -8.94
CA ARG A 76 -7.58 31.36 -7.79
C ARG A 76 -7.74 32.42 -6.66
N ALA A 77 -7.67 33.71 -7.01
CA ALA A 77 -7.85 34.80 -6.04
C ALA A 77 -9.22 34.73 -5.36
N TYR A 78 -10.28 34.44 -6.11
CA TYR A 78 -11.63 34.35 -5.56
C TYR A 78 -11.83 33.13 -4.66
N VAL A 79 -11.31 31.97 -5.03
CA VAL A 79 -11.58 30.69 -4.34
C VAL A 79 -10.59 30.44 -3.20
N ASN A 80 -9.28 30.49 -3.49
CA ASN A 80 -8.24 30.23 -2.50
C ASN A 80 -7.83 31.48 -1.72
N GLY A 81 -7.97 32.64 -2.34
CA GLY A 81 -7.47 33.92 -1.87
C GLY A 81 -6.10 34.26 -2.47
N ASP A 82 -5.79 35.53 -2.45
CA ASP A 82 -4.50 36.08 -2.82
C ASP A 82 -3.95 36.94 -1.70
N THR A 83 -2.64 36.85 -1.41
CA THR A 83 -2.01 37.67 -0.38
C THR A 83 -1.85 39.09 -0.94
N ALA A 84 -2.73 39.98 -0.52
CA ALA A 84 -2.76 41.36 -1.00
C ALA A 84 -1.63 42.21 -0.40
N THR A 85 -1.29 41.99 0.87
CA THR A 85 -0.25 42.70 1.62
C THR A 85 0.14 41.91 2.87
N TYR A 86 1.11 42.41 3.60
CA TYR A 86 1.53 41.89 4.90
C TYR A 86 1.22 42.92 5.99
N TRP A 87 0.68 42.46 7.10
CA TRP A 87 0.53 43.26 8.30
C TRP A 87 1.67 42.92 9.28
N THR A 88 2.43 43.98 9.65
CA THR A 88 3.49 43.81 10.65
C THR A 88 2.90 44.04 12.04
N THR A 89 2.97 43.02 12.88
CA THR A 89 2.50 43.08 14.27
C THR A 89 3.38 44.01 15.11
N PRO A 90 2.91 44.45 16.27
CA PRO A 90 3.75 45.24 17.20
C PRO A 90 5.00 44.50 17.68
N SER A 91 5.01 43.14 17.62
CA SER A 91 6.18 42.30 17.92
C SER A 91 7.20 42.20 16.77
N GLY A 92 6.87 42.76 15.58
CA GLY A 92 7.72 42.69 14.39
C GLY A 92 7.46 41.50 13.45
N ASP A 93 6.51 40.63 13.78
CA ASP A 93 6.14 39.49 12.94
C ASP A 93 5.29 39.95 11.74
N GLN A 94 5.50 39.35 10.58
CA GLN A 94 4.68 39.59 9.38
C GLN A 94 3.59 38.54 9.27
N VAL A 95 2.36 39.01 9.12
CA VAL A 95 1.16 38.20 8.93
C VAL A 95 0.55 38.51 7.57
N ASP A 96 0.25 37.44 6.79
CA ASP A 96 -0.36 37.55 5.48
C ASP A 96 -1.78 38.14 5.57
N VAL A 97 -2.07 39.19 4.81
CA VAL A 97 -3.41 39.68 4.61
C VAL A 97 -3.96 39.12 3.32
N THR A 98 -4.79 38.08 3.45
CA THR A 98 -5.35 37.34 2.31
C THR A 98 -6.73 37.84 1.95
N LEU A 99 -6.91 38.26 0.70
CA LEU A 99 -8.19 38.66 0.14
C LEU A 99 -8.84 37.51 -0.61
N ARG A 100 -10.06 37.13 -0.24
CA ARG A 100 -10.85 36.12 -0.94
C ARG A 100 -12.34 36.37 -0.82
N LEU A 101 -13.15 35.72 -1.66
CA LEU A 101 -14.59 35.80 -1.55
C LEU A 101 -15.10 35.12 -0.27
N ASN A 102 -16.24 35.63 0.22
CA ASN A 102 -16.94 35.02 1.35
C ASN A 102 -17.31 33.57 1.02
N GLN A 103 -17.36 32.71 2.04
CA GLN A 103 -17.67 31.32 1.92
C GLN A 103 -18.98 31.06 1.20
N SER A 104 -20.03 31.81 1.53
CA SER A 104 -21.35 31.70 0.89
C SER A 104 -21.34 31.98 -0.61
N GLN A 105 -20.36 32.74 -1.12
CA GLN A 105 -20.24 33.16 -2.52
C GLN A 105 -19.42 32.18 -3.37
N ARG A 106 -18.74 31.20 -2.77
CA ARG A 106 -17.85 30.26 -3.44
C ARG A 106 -18.19 28.75 -3.25
N GLU A 107 -19.20 28.42 -2.43
CA GLU A 107 -19.59 27.05 -2.14
C GLU A 107 -20.59 26.48 -3.16
N ARG A 108 -21.39 27.31 -3.80
CA ARG A 108 -22.46 26.85 -4.69
C ARG A 108 -22.06 26.99 -6.15
N LEU A 109 -22.37 25.97 -6.94
CA LEU A 109 -22.09 25.93 -8.38
C LEU A 109 -22.62 27.16 -9.12
N GLU A 110 -23.85 27.59 -8.81
CA GLU A 110 -24.48 28.75 -9.47
C GLU A 110 -23.73 30.04 -9.19
N GLN A 111 -23.18 30.20 -8.00
CA GLN A 111 -22.39 31.36 -7.65
C GLN A 111 -21.03 31.37 -8.37
N LEU A 112 -20.40 30.20 -8.49
CA LEU A 112 -19.16 30.06 -9.28
C LEU A 112 -19.37 30.47 -10.74
N ARG A 113 -20.52 30.09 -11.32
CA ARG A 113 -20.87 30.44 -12.72
C ARG A 113 -20.95 31.93 -12.97
N THR A 114 -21.43 32.69 -12.01
CA THR A 114 -21.62 34.16 -12.11
C THR A 114 -20.39 34.97 -11.74
N LEU A 115 -19.30 34.33 -11.29
CA LEU A 115 -18.08 35.07 -10.90
C LEU A 115 -17.48 35.82 -12.09
N PRO A 116 -17.18 37.13 -11.95
CA PRO A 116 -16.52 37.91 -12.98
C PRO A 116 -15.04 37.52 -13.08
N VAL A 117 -14.62 36.91 -14.16
CA VAL A 117 -13.23 36.47 -14.36
C VAL A 117 -12.40 37.49 -15.15
N ALA A 118 -13.06 38.42 -15.82
CA ALA A 118 -12.44 39.52 -16.54
C ALA A 118 -13.46 40.62 -16.77
N PHE A 119 -13.01 41.73 -17.33
CA PHE A 119 -13.86 42.84 -17.78
C PHE A 119 -13.62 43.09 -19.27
N ALA A 120 -14.69 43.30 -20.02
CA ALA A 120 -14.62 43.71 -21.41
C ALA A 120 -14.11 45.18 -21.53
N LYS A 121 -13.79 45.61 -22.75
CA LYS A 121 -13.26 46.96 -23.01
C LYS A 121 -14.21 48.10 -22.58
N ASP A 122 -15.50 47.82 -22.54
CA ASP A 122 -16.56 48.73 -22.09
C ASP A 122 -16.82 48.70 -20.57
N GLY A 123 -16.03 47.91 -19.83
CA GLY A 123 -16.18 47.75 -18.39
C GLY A 123 -17.20 46.66 -17.97
N THR A 124 -17.85 45.99 -18.91
CA THR A 124 -18.83 44.93 -18.60
C THR A 124 -18.14 43.73 -17.99
N PRO A 125 -18.62 43.15 -16.85
CA PRO A 125 -18.02 41.97 -16.28
C PRO A 125 -18.30 40.71 -17.13
N ILE A 126 -17.25 39.96 -17.42
CA ILE A 126 -17.34 38.66 -18.13
C ILE A 126 -17.41 37.55 -17.09
N SER A 127 -18.54 36.82 -17.07
CA SER A 127 -18.75 35.73 -16.11
C SER A 127 -17.97 34.46 -16.47
N LEU A 128 -17.66 33.66 -15.47
CA LEU A 128 -17.01 32.37 -15.68
C LEU A 128 -17.82 31.46 -16.61
N ALA A 129 -19.16 31.46 -16.55
CA ALA A 129 -20.03 30.67 -17.41
C ALA A 129 -19.89 31.00 -18.90
N SER A 130 -19.52 32.27 -19.25
CA SER A 130 -19.32 32.66 -20.65
C SER A 130 -18.08 32.01 -21.24
N VAL A 131 -17.03 31.79 -20.48
CA VAL A 131 -15.71 31.31 -20.92
C VAL A 131 -15.37 29.88 -20.50
N ALA A 132 -16.21 29.27 -19.66
CA ALA A 132 -15.97 27.91 -19.15
C ALA A 132 -17.26 27.11 -18.96
N THR A 133 -17.11 25.79 -18.98
CA THR A 133 -18.13 24.84 -18.50
C THR A 133 -17.67 24.28 -17.17
N ILE A 134 -18.56 24.25 -16.18
CA ILE A 134 -18.27 23.73 -14.85
C ILE A 134 -19.02 22.42 -14.67
N GLU A 135 -18.28 21.35 -14.40
CA GLU A 135 -18.80 20.00 -14.19
C GLU A 135 -18.47 19.52 -12.78
N SER A 136 -19.42 18.84 -12.13
CA SER A 136 -19.14 18.16 -10.88
C SER A 136 -18.39 16.85 -11.20
N VAL A 137 -17.24 16.66 -10.57
CA VAL A 137 -16.39 15.50 -10.75
C VAL A 137 -15.95 14.97 -9.40
N PHE A 138 -15.57 13.68 -9.36
CA PHE A 138 -14.90 13.10 -8.21
C PHE A 138 -13.41 12.98 -8.54
N ASN A 139 -12.59 13.76 -7.86
CA ASN A 139 -11.14 13.68 -8.02
C ASN A 139 -10.55 12.72 -7.02
N PRO A 140 -9.77 11.71 -7.47
CA PRO A 140 -9.05 10.84 -6.55
C PRO A 140 -8.04 11.69 -5.75
N GLU A 141 -8.04 11.52 -4.43
CA GLU A 141 -7.11 12.23 -3.54
C GLU A 141 -5.65 11.85 -3.84
N ILE A 142 -5.42 10.58 -4.15
CA ILE A 142 -4.09 10.03 -4.42
C ILE A 142 -4.15 9.10 -5.63
N ILE A 143 -3.27 9.31 -6.60
CA ILE A 143 -3.04 8.37 -7.71
C ILE A 143 -1.77 7.58 -7.41
N ARG A 144 -1.91 6.29 -7.12
CA ARG A 144 -0.78 5.40 -6.88
C ARG A 144 -0.39 4.69 -8.17
N ARG A 145 0.91 4.57 -8.41
CA ARG A 145 1.47 3.86 -9.55
C ARG A 145 2.53 2.86 -9.10
N GLN A 146 2.60 1.75 -9.84
CA GLN A 146 3.63 0.73 -9.68
C GLN A 146 4.01 0.25 -11.08
N ASN A 147 5.30 0.24 -11.39
CA ASN A 147 5.81 -0.09 -12.73
C ASN A 147 5.11 0.71 -13.85
N LEU A 148 4.92 2.03 -13.63
CA LEU A 148 4.25 2.98 -14.53
C LEU A 148 2.73 2.75 -14.72
N GLN A 149 2.17 1.64 -14.29
CA GLN A 149 0.74 1.38 -14.31
C GLN A 149 0.05 1.93 -13.08
N ARG A 150 -1.23 2.29 -13.18
CA ARG A 150 -2.04 2.62 -12.01
C ARG A 150 -2.20 1.39 -11.14
N ARG A 151 -2.24 1.60 -9.83
CA ARG A 151 -2.34 0.56 -8.83
C ARG A 151 -3.45 0.87 -7.85
N GLU A 152 -4.34 -0.07 -7.65
CA GLU A 152 -5.19 -0.15 -6.47
C GLU A 152 -4.84 -1.38 -5.67
N ALA A 153 -4.87 -1.27 -4.34
CA ALA A 153 -4.54 -2.38 -3.47
C ALA A 153 -5.68 -2.66 -2.50
N VAL A 154 -5.92 -3.94 -2.28
CA VAL A 154 -6.79 -4.45 -1.24
C VAL A 154 -5.93 -4.85 -0.05
N PHE A 155 -6.21 -4.28 1.09
CA PHE A 155 -5.58 -4.60 2.37
C PHE A 155 -6.57 -5.35 3.24
N ALA A 156 -6.09 -6.32 4.02
CA ALA A 156 -6.93 -6.95 5.02
C ALA A 156 -6.12 -7.36 6.26
N GLY A 157 -6.79 -7.34 7.40
CA GLY A 157 -6.32 -7.95 8.63
C GLY A 157 -6.67 -9.44 8.68
N VAL A 158 -6.04 -10.17 9.58
CA VAL A 158 -6.33 -11.58 9.85
C VAL A 158 -6.61 -11.78 11.32
N LYS A 159 -7.69 -12.49 11.65
CA LYS A 159 -8.12 -12.82 13.01
C LYS A 159 -8.50 -14.29 13.09
N ASP A 160 -8.17 -14.92 14.21
CA ASP A 160 -8.51 -16.31 14.57
C ASP A 160 -7.96 -17.40 13.61
N ARG A 161 -7.13 -17.04 12.64
CA ARG A 161 -6.41 -17.95 11.71
C ARG A 161 -4.98 -17.49 11.50
N SER A 162 -4.14 -18.36 10.96
CA SER A 162 -2.77 -17.97 10.60
C SER A 162 -2.74 -17.10 9.34
N VAL A 163 -1.82 -16.13 9.29
CA VAL A 163 -1.61 -15.28 8.11
C VAL A 163 -1.26 -16.12 6.86
N GLY A 164 -0.56 -17.25 7.07
CA GLY A 164 -0.19 -18.17 6.00
C GLY A 164 -1.42 -18.83 5.35
N GLU A 165 -2.34 -19.38 6.16
CA GLU A 165 -3.56 -20.04 5.66
C GLU A 165 -4.46 -19.06 4.90
N VAL A 166 -4.68 -17.88 5.47
CA VAL A 166 -5.46 -16.83 4.80
C VAL A 166 -4.77 -16.38 3.52
N GLY A 167 -3.44 -16.25 3.55
CA GLY A 167 -2.64 -15.95 2.36
C GLY A 167 -2.79 -16.99 1.25
N ASP A 168 -2.89 -18.29 1.60
CA ASP A 168 -3.12 -19.38 0.64
C ASP A 168 -4.53 -19.31 0.04
N ASP A 169 -5.54 -19.02 0.86
CA ASP A 169 -6.91 -18.85 0.37
C ASP A 169 -7.04 -17.63 -0.55
N VAL A 170 -6.37 -16.53 -0.23
CA VAL A 170 -6.29 -15.34 -1.11
C VAL A 170 -5.60 -15.69 -2.43
N GLN A 171 -4.54 -16.48 -2.41
CA GLN A 171 -3.88 -16.93 -3.65
C GLN A 171 -4.75 -17.85 -4.51
N LYS A 172 -5.56 -18.72 -3.91
CA LYS A 172 -6.55 -19.51 -4.63
C LYS A 172 -7.57 -18.60 -5.29
N LEU A 173 -8.11 -17.62 -4.54
CA LEU A 173 -9.06 -16.65 -5.06
C LEU A 173 -8.48 -15.85 -6.24
N ILE A 174 -7.21 -15.46 -6.18
CA ILE A 174 -6.51 -14.76 -7.28
C ILE A 174 -6.45 -15.64 -8.53
N LYS A 175 -6.13 -16.93 -8.39
CA LYS A 175 -6.07 -17.88 -9.52
C LYS A 175 -7.44 -18.14 -10.14
N GLU A 176 -8.50 -18.13 -9.34
CA GLU A 176 -9.89 -18.33 -9.77
C GLU A 176 -10.52 -17.07 -10.38
N THR A 177 -9.97 -15.90 -10.06
CA THR A 177 -10.50 -14.63 -10.54
C THR A 177 -9.89 -14.28 -11.91
N ILE A 178 -10.71 -14.36 -12.95
CA ILE A 178 -10.34 -13.95 -14.30
C ILE A 178 -10.41 -12.42 -14.37
N LEU A 179 -9.28 -11.78 -14.64
CA LEU A 179 -9.21 -10.33 -14.86
C LEU A 179 -9.49 -9.99 -16.33
N PRO A 180 -10.10 -8.84 -16.61
CA PRO A 180 -10.18 -8.31 -17.97
C PRO A 180 -8.79 -8.07 -18.58
N PRO A 181 -8.66 -8.02 -19.90
CA PRO A 181 -7.38 -7.72 -20.57
C PRO A 181 -6.80 -6.38 -20.10
N GLY A 182 -5.49 -6.34 -19.83
CA GLY A 182 -4.79 -5.14 -19.35
C GLY A 182 -4.74 -4.96 -17.85
N TYR A 183 -5.34 -5.87 -17.07
CA TYR A 183 -5.23 -5.90 -15.62
C TYR A 183 -4.38 -7.09 -15.15
N SER A 184 -3.67 -6.90 -14.05
CA SER A 184 -2.87 -7.96 -13.44
C SER A 184 -2.88 -7.85 -11.92
N PHE A 185 -2.75 -8.99 -11.24
CA PHE A 185 -2.49 -9.01 -9.80
C PHE A 185 -0.99 -8.96 -9.50
N ASP A 186 -0.63 -8.19 -8.49
CA ASP A 186 0.68 -8.27 -7.85
C ASP A 186 0.47 -8.51 -6.35
N VAL A 187 0.86 -9.69 -5.90
CA VAL A 187 0.74 -10.11 -4.51
C VAL A 187 1.98 -9.65 -3.77
N GLY A 188 1.81 -8.67 -2.90
CA GLY A 188 2.84 -8.16 -2.01
C GLY A 188 2.53 -8.48 -0.54
N GLY A 189 3.09 -7.67 0.34
CA GLY A 189 2.86 -7.70 1.79
C GLY A 189 3.68 -8.73 2.53
N SER A 190 3.41 -8.80 3.83
CA SER A 190 4.17 -9.66 4.75
C SER A 190 4.15 -11.14 4.36
N THR A 191 3.08 -11.64 3.74
CA THR A 191 2.95 -13.04 3.30
C THR A 191 3.98 -13.42 2.24
N ARG A 192 4.25 -12.55 1.25
CA ARG A 192 5.25 -12.82 0.21
C ARG A 192 6.67 -12.78 0.78
N GLU A 193 6.96 -11.75 1.55
CA GLU A 193 8.29 -11.60 2.19
C GLU A 193 8.52 -12.72 3.22
N GLN A 194 7.51 -13.10 3.97
CA GLN A 194 7.56 -14.21 4.90
C GLN A 194 7.87 -15.54 4.18
N ARG A 195 7.22 -15.84 3.04
CA ARG A 195 7.53 -17.05 2.25
C ARG A 195 8.96 -17.06 1.71
N LYS A 196 9.45 -15.93 1.21
CA LYS A 196 10.84 -15.80 0.76
C LYS A 196 11.80 -16.02 1.91
N ALA A 197 11.54 -15.42 3.07
CA ALA A 197 12.33 -15.61 4.28
C ALA A 197 12.34 -17.06 4.73
N PHE A 198 11.17 -17.75 4.75
CA PHE A 198 11.09 -19.18 5.07
C PHE A 198 11.91 -20.03 4.10
N GLY A 199 11.81 -19.78 2.80
CA GLY A 199 12.59 -20.51 1.79
C GLY A 199 14.11 -20.33 1.98
N ALA A 200 14.53 -19.08 2.22
CA ALA A 200 15.93 -18.78 2.49
C ALA A 200 16.44 -19.43 3.80
N MET A 201 15.62 -19.42 4.86
CA MET A 201 15.97 -20.04 6.15
C MET A 201 16.05 -21.55 6.05
N LEU A 202 15.14 -22.21 5.32
CA LEU A 202 15.22 -23.65 5.07
C LEU A 202 16.51 -24.02 4.30
N GLY A 203 16.86 -23.21 3.28
CA GLY A 203 18.12 -23.38 2.55
C GLY A 203 19.35 -23.22 3.44
N ALA A 204 19.37 -22.17 4.28
CA ALA A 204 20.45 -21.94 5.24
C ALA A 204 20.55 -23.08 6.28
N MET A 205 19.41 -23.60 6.74
CA MET A 205 19.36 -24.71 7.69
C MET A 205 19.89 -26.00 7.07
N ALA A 206 19.53 -26.31 5.83
CA ALA A 206 20.08 -27.46 5.10
C ALA A 206 21.60 -27.34 4.92
N LEU A 207 22.08 -26.14 4.57
CA LEU A 207 23.50 -25.86 4.43
C LEU A 207 24.24 -26.02 5.78
N ALA A 208 23.65 -25.52 6.87
CA ALA A 208 24.22 -25.67 8.21
C ALA A 208 24.36 -27.14 8.61
N VAL A 209 23.36 -27.99 8.31
CA VAL A 209 23.43 -29.45 8.54
C VAL A 209 24.60 -30.06 7.78
N ILE A 210 24.80 -29.68 6.52
CA ILE A 210 25.92 -30.18 5.70
C ILE A 210 27.26 -29.74 6.30
N PHE A 211 27.41 -28.49 6.71
CA PHE A 211 28.64 -28.02 7.34
C PHE A 211 28.92 -28.71 8.68
N ILE A 212 27.91 -28.89 9.52
CA ILE A 212 28.04 -29.65 10.77
C ILE A 212 28.57 -31.07 10.48
N TYR A 213 27.99 -31.75 9.47
CA TYR A 213 28.45 -33.09 9.08
C TYR A 213 29.92 -33.09 8.66
N ILE A 214 30.34 -32.16 7.78
CA ILE A 214 31.73 -32.06 7.29
C ILE A 214 32.70 -31.85 8.46
N VAL A 215 32.35 -30.90 9.35
CA VAL A 215 33.21 -30.56 10.53
C VAL A 215 33.33 -31.77 11.46
N LEU A 216 32.23 -32.45 11.77
CA LEU A 216 32.22 -33.67 12.60
C LEU A 216 32.99 -34.82 11.95
N ALA A 217 32.83 -35.05 10.65
CA ALA A 217 33.56 -36.07 9.91
C ALA A 217 35.07 -35.80 9.93
N SER A 218 35.48 -34.55 9.81
CA SER A 218 36.88 -34.14 9.91
C SER A 218 37.45 -34.33 11.33
N GLN A 219 36.66 -34.03 12.36
CA GLN A 219 37.10 -34.11 13.76
C GLN A 219 37.20 -35.54 14.26
N PHE A 220 36.24 -36.41 13.93
CA PHE A 220 36.23 -37.80 14.38
C PHE A 220 36.97 -38.75 13.42
N GLY A 221 37.44 -38.30 12.25
CA GLY A 221 38.10 -39.14 11.25
C GLY A 221 37.22 -40.33 10.75
N SER A 222 35.91 -40.23 10.91
CA SER A 222 34.93 -41.27 10.56
C SER A 222 33.71 -40.64 9.91
N PHE A 223 33.14 -41.31 8.90
CA PHE A 223 31.91 -40.88 8.24
C PHE A 223 30.62 -41.38 8.94
N ILE A 224 30.74 -42.39 9.81
CA ILE A 224 29.58 -43.03 10.46
C ILE A 224 29.24 -42.30 11.78
N GLN A 225 30.23 -41.93 12.59
CA GLN A 225 30.02 -41.27 13.88
C GLN A 225 29.23 -39.96 13.77
N PRO A 226 29.48 -39.04 12.80
CA PRO A 226 28.68 -37.87 12.61
C PRO A 226 27.19 -38.16 12.37
N ILE A 227 26.86 -39.24 11.66
CA ILE A 227 25.47 -39.63 11.39
C ILE A 227 24.74 -39.96 12.69
N ALA A 228 25.40 -40.69 13.60
CA ALA A 228 24.84 -41.03 14.91
C ALA A 228 24.57 -39.76 15.76
N ILE A 229 25.49 -38.78 15.76
CA ILE A 229 25.33 -37.48 16.44
C ILE A 229 24.17 -36.72 15.81
N MET A 230 24.11 -36.65 14.48
CA MET A 230 23.09 -35.89 13.74
C MET A 230 21.70 -36.56 13.82
N ALA A 231 21.56 -37.80 14.20
CA ALA A 231 20.26 -38.44 14.46
C ALA A 231 19.47 -37.72 15.59
N SER A 232 20.14 -36.95 16.43
CA SER A 232 19.49 -36.06 17.43
C SER A 232 18.73 -34.89 16.82
N LEU A 233 19.10 -34.43 15.61
CA LEU A 233 18.47 -33.27 14.96
C LEU A 233 17.01 -33.54 14.53
N PRO A 234 16.66 -34.66 13.85
CA PRO A 234 15.26 -35.00 13.59
C PRO A 234 14.42 -35.09 14.87
N LEU A 235 14.98 -35.61 15.95
CA LEU A 235 14.28 -35.72 17.23
C LEU A 235 13.99 -34.34 17.84
N ALA A 236 14.94 -33.41 17.71
CA ALA A 236 14.75 -32.01 18.14
C ALA A 236 13.66 -31.32 17.33
N LEU A 237 13.58 -31.56 16.01
CA LEU A 237 12.52 -31.06 15.14
C LEU A 237 11.13 -31.52 15.60
N ILE A 238 10.99 -32.80 15.92
CA ILE A 238 9.75 -33.39 16.46
C ILE A 238 9.37 -32.66 17.75
N GLY A 239 10.33 -32.41 18.65
CA GLY A 239 10.11 -31.67 19.90
C GLY A 239 9.58 -30.26 19.66
N VAL A 240 10.14 -29.52 18.70
CA VAL A 240 9.66 -28.18 18.33
C VAL A 240 8.24 -28.21 17.77
N MET A 241 7.94 -29.18 16.88
CA MET A 241 6.59 -29.30 16.32
C MET A 241 5.56 -29.64 17.40
N LEU A 242 5.88 -30.52 18.34
CA LEU A 242 5.02 -30.82 19.49
C LEU A 242 4.83 -29.61 20.40
N ALA A 243 5.88 -28.83 20.67
CA ALA A 243 5.79 -27.63 21.48
C ALA A 243 4.88 -26.59 20.80
N LEU A 244 5.05 -26.32 19.50
CA LEU A 244 4.19 -25.39 18.74
C LEU A 244 2.73 -25.85 18.76
N LEU A 245 2.47 -27.16 18.61
CA LEU A 245 1.13 -27.74 18.67
C LEU A 245 0.51 -27.56 20.07
N PHE A 246 1.26 -27.84 21.13
CA PHE A 246 0.78 -27.74 22.51
C PHE A 246 0.41 -26.29 22.90
N TRP A 247 1.24 -25.33 22.50
CA TRP A 247 0.99 -23.90 22.74
C TRP A 247 0.07 -23.28 21.70
N ARG A 248 -0.43 -24.01 20.74
CA ARG A 248 -1.24 -23.49 19.61
C ARG A 248 -0.59 -22.30 18.90
N SER A 249 0.73 -22.33 18.81
CA SER A 249 1.52 -21.28 18.20
C SER A 249 1.77 -21.59 16.72
N THR A 250 1.79 -20.57 15.87
CA THR A 250 2.08 -20.74 14.44
C THR A 250 3.58 -20.69 14.19
N LEU A 251 4.01 -21.41 13.14
CA LEU A 251 5.39 -21.34 12.68
C LEU A 251 5.62 -19.94 12.08
N ASN A 252 6.45 -19.14 12.73
CA ASN A 252 6.79 -17.77 12.33
C ASN A 252 8.31 -17.59 12.30
N ILE A 253 8.78 -16.40 11.91
CA ILE A 253 10.22 -16.10 11.82
C ILE A 253 10.93 -16.32 13.16
N PHE A 254 10.30 -15.96 14.28
CA PHE A 254 10.87 -16.14 15.62
C PHE A 254 11.00 -17.62 15.99
N SER A 255 9.97 -18.44 15.65
CA SER A 255 10.03 -19.90 15.83
C SER A 255 11.16 -20.54 15.02
N MET A 256 11.39 -20.04 13.79
CA MET A 256 12.50 -20.52 12.95
C MET A 256 13.87 -20.14 13.52
N ILE A 257 14.02 -18.92 14.05
CA ILE A 257 15.26 -18.53 14.75
C ILE A 257 15.49 -19.42 15.95
N GLY A 258 14.45 -19.68 16.76
CA GLY A 258 14.52 -20.59 17.89
C GLY A 258 14.92 -22.02 17.48
N LEU A 259 14.41 -22.49 16.33
CA LEU A 259 14.76 -23.80 15.78
C LEU A 259 16.25 -23.88 15.38
N VAL A 260 16.79 -22.85 14.72
CA VAL A 260 18.21 -22.79 14.37
C VAL A 260 19.09 -22.78 15.62
N MET A 261 18.73 -22.00 16.65
CA MET A 261 19.44 -21.99 17.94
C MET A 261 19.38 -23.36 18.62
N LEU A 262 18.21 -24.03 18.62
CA LEU A 262 18.05 -25.35 19.19
C LEU A 262 18.91 -26.39 18.48
N MET A 263 19.00 -26.34 17.14
CA MET A 263 19.88 -27.24 16.38
C MET A 263 21.34 -27.12 16.82
N GLY A 264 21.83 -25.89 17.02
CA GLY A 264 23.20 -25.67 17.53
C GLY A 264 23.42 -26.23 18.94
N LEU A 265 22.46 -26.02 19.82
CA LEU A 265 22.52 -26.48 21.21
C LEU A 265 22.48 -28.03 21.30
N VAL A 266 21.58 -28.66 20.54
CA VAL A 266 21.44 -30.13 20.48
C VAL A 266 22.70 -30.77 19.92
N THR A 267 23.26 -30.23 18.84
CA THR A 267 24.50 -30.71 18.26
C THR A 267 25.66 -30.65 19.26
N LYS A 268 25.81 -29.50 19.96
CA LYS A 268 26.84 -29.36 21.01
C LYS A 268 26.70 -30.42 22.11
N ASN A 269 25.48 -30.65 22.62
CA ASN A 269 25.23 -31.62 23.67
C ASN A 269 25.48 -33.08 23.18
N ALA A 270 25.11 -33.37 21.92
CA ALA A 270 25.33 -34.67 21.31
C ALA A 270 26.84 -34.96 21.10
N ILE A 271 27.63 -33.94 20.72
CA ILE A 271 29.10 -34.09 20.63
C ILE A 271 29.69 -34.43 22.00
N LEU A 272 29.31 -33.69 23.05
CA LEU A 272 29.80 -33.96 24.42
C LEU A 272 29.46 -35.35 24.90
N LEU A 273 28.31 -35.90 24.49
CA LEU A 273 27.90 -37.27 24.87
C LEU A 273 28.69 -38.36 24.18
N VAL A 274 29.16 -38.12 22.96
CA VAL A 274 29.87 -39.12 22.14
C VAL A 274 31.39 -39.05 22.35
N ASP A 275 31.90 -37.87 22.77
CA ASP A 275 33.35 -37.66 23.03
C ASP A 275 33.79 -38.15 24.43
N PHE A 276 32.80 -38.46 25.31
CA PHE A 276 33.02 -39.01 26.64
C PHE A 276 32.88 -40.55 26.63
#